data_a3b58a26762ce78362ddbf99f2739e9f
#
_entry.id   a3b58a26762ce78362ddbf99f2739e9f
#
_cell.length_a   1.000
_cell.length_b   1.000
_cell.length_c   1.000
_cell.angle_alpha   90.00
_cell.angle_beta   90.00
_cell.angle_gamma   90.00
#
_symmetry.space_group_name_H-M   'P 1'
#
loop_
_entity.id
_entity.type
_entity.pdbx_description
1 polymer ?
#
loop_
_entity_poly.entity_id
_entity_poly.type
_entity_poly.pdbx_seq_one_letter_code
_entity_poly.pdbx_strand_id
1 'polypeptide(L)'
;MVATESEGFARLRGRPLAPARWLGREILPGTERCTIEGEAWPRARYSCAGASFAAARRGVAAGAFEVLADELEQCLESPIWFPRAWHRGTAFDFAMGERLQAWTDHSTSPPSQVVLKVQQDATGALYRVQLDLEALP
;
A
#
# COMPACT_ATOMS: atom_id res chain seq x y z
N MET A 1 -1.67 -2.35 11.94
CA MET A 1 -1.39 -3.10 10.70
C MET A 1 0.10 -3.40 10.57
N VAL A 2 0.95 -2.40 10.53
CA VAL A 2 2.40 -2.60 10.38
C VAL A 2 2.99 -3.50 11.48
N ALA A 3 2.52 -3.38 12.71
CA ALA A 3 3.00 -4.18 13.84
C ALA A 3 2.71 -5.70 13.72
N THR A 4 1.83 -6.11 12.77
CA THR A 4 1.46 -7.52 12.59
C THR A 4 2.13 -8.18 11.39
N GLU A 5 3.00 -7.47 10.68
CA GLU A 5 3.64 -7.99 9.47
C GLU A 5 4.48 -9.25 9.72
N SER A 6 5.21 -9.30 10.84
CA SER A 6 6.03 -10.46 11.21
C SER A 6 5.20 -11.74 11.43
N GLU A 7 3.93 -11.59 11.74
CA GLU A 7 2.96 -12.68 11.90
C GLU A 7 2.24 -13.02 10.60
N GLY A 8 2.68 -12.46 9.46
CA GLY A 8 1.99 -12.61 8.18
C GLY A 8 0.60 -11.96 8.19
N PHE A 9 0.43 -10.93 9.00
CA PHE A 9 -0.85 -10.22 9.19
C PHE A 9 -1.97 -11.11 9.73
N ALA A 10 -1.64 -12.16 10.50
CA ALA A 10 -2.61 -13.16 10.96
C ALA A 10 -3.80 -12.54 11.71
N ARG A 11 -3.55 -11.52 12.53
CA ARG A 11 -4.60 -10.84 13.29
C ARG A 11 -5.55 -10.01 12.45
N LEU A 12 -5.14 -9.67 11.21
CA LEU A 12 -5.92 -8.84 10.30
C LEU A 12 -6.62 -9.66 9.23
N ARG A 13 -6.47 -10.98 9.24
CA ARG A 13 -7.12 -11.88 8.30
C ARG A 13 -8.62 -11.94 8.58
N GLY A 14 -9.40 -11.62 7.56
CA GLY A 14 -10.84 -11.78 7.56
C GLY A 14 -11.26 -13.07 6.86
N ARG A 15 -12.29 -12.98 6.02
CA ARG A 15 -12.81 -14.12 5.28
C ARG A 15 -11.77 -14.68 4.29
N PRO A 16 -11.53 -15.98 4.28
CA PRO A 16 -10.69 -16.61 3.24
C PRO A 16 -11.30 -16.43 1.85
N LEU A 17 -10.46 -16.04 0.88
CA LEU A 17 -10.85 -15.88 -0.52
C LEU A 17 -10.32 -17.01 -1.41
N ALA A 18 -9.17 -17.55 -1.06
CA ALA A 18 -8.47 -18.61 -1.76
C ALA A 18 -7.40 -19.19 -0.81
N PRO A 19 -6.72 -20.31 -1.17
CA PRO A 19 -5.57 -20.77 -0.40
C PRO A 19 -4.54 -19.66 -0.26
N ALA A 20 -4.07 -19.41 0.96
CA ALA A 20 -3.11 -18.36 1.31
C ALA A 20 -3.54 -16.94 0.87
N ARG A 21 -4.84 -16.68 0.85
CA ARG A 21 -5.41 -15.38 0.50
C ARG A 21 -6.65 -15.07 1.34
N TRP A 22 -6.67 -13.90 1.96
CA TRP A 22 -7.76 -13.46 2.85
C TRP A 22 -8.19 -12.04 2.55
N LEU A 23 -9.43 -11.73 2.89
CA LEU A 23 -9.89 -10.35 2.96
C LEU A 23 -9.23 -9.71 4.19
N GLY A 24 -8.72 -8.49 4.06
CA GLY A 24 -8.19 -7.73 5.18
C GLY A 24 -9.32 -7.17 6.04
N ARG A 25 -9.17 -7.26 7.36
CA ARG A 25 -10.17 -6.72 8.31
C ARG A 25 -10.13 -5.20 8.40
N GLU A 26 -8.94 -4.62 8.25
CA GLU A 26 -8.76 -3.17 8.31
C GLU A 26 -8.58 -2.60 6.92
N ILE A 27 -9.22 -1.47 6.68
CA ILE A 27 -9.11 -0.72 5.43
C ILE A 27 -8.28 0.52 5.72
N LEU A 28 -7.22 0.72 4.96
CA LEU A 28 -6.36 1.88 5.12
C LEU A 28 -7.05 3.15 4.61
N PRO A 29 -6.72 4.32 5.19
CA PRO A 29 -7.30 5.58 4.74
C PRO A 29 -7.15 5.77 3.23
N GLY A 30 -8.22 6.22 2.58
CA GLY A 30 -8.22 6.45 1.13
C GLY A 30 -8.35 5.19 0.28
N THR A 31 -8.53 4.02 0.88
CA THR A 31 -8.73 2.75 0.18
C THR A 31 -10.11 2.18 0.44
N GLU A 32 -10.56 1.26 -0.41
CA GLU A 32 -11.90 0.69 -0.35
C GLU A 32 -11.91 -0.77 0.05
N ARG A 33 -10.86 -1.51 -0.33
CA ARG A 33 -10.77 -2.95 -0.07
C ARG A 33 -9.32 -3.37 0.09
N CYS A 34 -9.07 -4.19 1.11
CA CYS A 34 -7.76 -4.75 1.37
C CYS A 34 -7.78 -6.27 1.33
N THR A 35 -6.69 -6.87 0.86
CA THR A 35 -6.47 -8.31 0.84
C THR A 35 -5.11 -8.65 1.43
N ILE A 36 -4.99 -9.85 1.99
CA ILE A 36 -3.72 -10.40 2.48
C ILE A 36 -3.39 -11.60 1.62
N GLU A 37 -2.19 -11.62 1.06
CA GLU A 37 -1.66 -12.74 0.28
C GLU A 37 -0.40 -13.28 0.92
N GLY A 38 -0.24 -14.62 0.93
CA GLY A 38 0.90 -15.30 1.52
C GLY A 38 0.72 -15.58 3.02
N GLU A 39 1.21 -16.73 3.47
CA GLU A 39 0.97 -17.20 4.83
C GLU A 39 1.92 -16.61 5.87
N ALA A 40 3.14 -16.29 5.47
CA ALA A 40 4.19 -15.89 6.39
C ALA A 40 5.05 -14.77 5.81
N TRP A 41 5.50 -13.89 6.70
CA TRP A 41 6.53 -12.91 6.37
C TRP A 41 7.85 -13.62 6.02
N PRO A 42 8.62 -13.24 5.00
CA PRO A 42 8.47 -12.03 4.18
C PRO A 42 7.60 -12.17 2.92
N ARG A 43 6.93 -13.28 2.73
CA ARG A 43 6.06 -13.50 1.55
C ARG A 43 4.68 -12.90 1.71
N ALA A 44 4.21 -12.72 2.95
CA ALA A 44 2.93 -12.11 3.21
C ALA A 44 2.92 -10.64 2.77
N ARG A 45 1.84 -10.22 2.11
CA ARG A 45 1.64 -8.86 1.64
C ARG A 45 0.23 -8.39 1.98
N TYR A 46 0.13 -7.17 2.50
CA TYR A 46 -1.12 -6.48 2.72
C TYR A 46 -1.34 -5.48 1.59
N SER A 47 -2.39 -5.66 0.82
CA SER A 47 -2.63 -4.88 -0.40
C SER A 47 -4.02 -4.24 -0.37
N CYS A 48 -4.08 -2.93 -0.53
CA CYS A 48 -5.34 -2.19 -0.51
C CYS A 48 -5.57 -1.46 -1.83
N ALA A 49 -6.74 -1.68 -2.42
CA ALA A 49 -7.17 -0.96 -3.61
C ALA A 49 -7.91 0.30 -3.21
N GLY A 50 -7.54 1.42 -3.81
CA GLY A 50 -8.19 2.71 -3.63
C GLY A 50 -9.15 3.05 -4.76
N ALA A 51 -9.48 4.33 -4.86
CA ALA A 51 -10.38 4.84 -5.88
C ALA A 51 -9.84 4.63 -7.29
N SER A 52 -10.76 4.54 -8.24
CA SER A 52 -10.45 4.50 -9.67
C SER A 52 -10.92 5.79 -10.33
N PHE A 53 -10.16 6.27 -11.30
CA PHE A 53 -10.45 7.51 -12.05
C PHE A 53 -10.37 7.24 -13.54
N ALA A 54 -11.26 7.87 -14.31
CA ALA A 54 -11.19 7.79 -15.76
C ALA A 54 -9.84 8.34 -16.26
N ALA A 55 -9.28 7.75 -17.31
CA ALA A 55 -7.99 8.16 -17.86
C ALA A 55 -7.95 9.64 -18.28
N ALA A 56 -9.08 10.18 -18.73
CA ALA A 56 -9.23 11.61 -19.04
C ALA A 56 -9.10 12.52 -17.81
N ARG A 57 -9.20 11.97 -16.61
CA ARG A 57 -9.12 12.68 -15.33
C ARG A 57 -7.83 12.41 -14.57
N ARG A 58 -6.73 12.19 -15.28
CA ARG A 58 -5.44 11.86 -14.63
C ARG A 58 -4.96 12.95 -13.65
N GLY A 59 -5.30 14.21 -13.87
CA GLY A 59 -5.00 15.28 -12.92
C GLY A 59 -5.69 15.10 -11.57
N VAL A 60 -6.92 14.57 -11.58
CA VAL A 60 -7.65 14.23 -10.36
C VAL A 60 -6.98 13.03 -9.66
N ALA A 61 -6.56 12.03 -10.43
CA ALA A 61 -5.83 10.87 -9.89
C ALA A 61 -4.50 11.31 -9.25
N ALA A 62 -3.75 12.19 -9.90
CA ALA A 62 -2.51 12.74 -9.36
C ALA A 62 -2.74 13.51 -8.06
N GLY A 63 -3.80 14.32 -7.99
CA GLY A 63 -4.19 15.04 -6.78
C GLY A 63 -4.56 14.10 -5.63
N ALA A 64 -5.33 13.05 -5.92
CA ALA A 64 -5.67 12.02 -4.94
C ALA A 64 -4.43 11.29 -4.42
N PHE A 65 -3.48 11.00 -5.28
CA PHE A 65 -2.19 10.40 -4.90
C PHE A 65 -1.44 11.29 -3.91
N GLU A 66 -1.33 12.60 -4.19
CA GLU A 66 -0.61 13.53 -3.32
C GLU A 66 -1.26 13.64 -1.94
N VAL A 67 -2.58 13.73 -1.88
CA VAL A 67 -3.31 13.80 -0.61
C VAL A 67 -3.10 12.51 0.19
N LEU A 68 -3.19 11.36 -0.45
CA LEU A 68 -3.03 10.07 0.22
C LEU A 68 -1.57 9.86 0.67
N ALA A 69 -0.60 10.30 -0.12
CA ALA A 69 0.81 10.24 0.26
C ALA A 69 1.08 11.07 1.53
N ASP A 70 0.52 12.27 1.63
CA ASP A 70 0.68 13.13 2.81
C ASP A 70 -0.01 12.53 4.05
N GLU A 71 -1.20 12.00 3.91
CA GLU A 71 -1.92 11.31 5.00
C GLU A 71 -1.16 10.07 5.49
N LEU A 72 -0.63 9.30 4.56
CA LEU A 72 0.15 8.11 4.87
C LEU A 72 1.43 8.46 5.61
N GLU A 73 2.14 9.50 5.18
CA GLU A 73 3.35 9.96 5.85
C GLU A 73 3.07 10.39 7.29
N GLN A 74 2.00 11.13 7.53
CA GLN A 74 1.58 11.51 8.88
C GLN A 74 1.26 10.29 9.73
N CYS A 75 0.61 9.29 9.16
CA CYS A 75 0.30 8.03 9.85
C CYS A 75 1.58 7.30 10.25
N LEU A 76 2.56 7.20 9.35
CA LEU A 76 3.82 6.48 9.59
C LEU A 76 4.74 7.22 10.58
N GLU A 77 4.61 8.53 10.70
CA GLU A 77 5.35 9.35 11.68
C GLU A 77 4.72 9.34 13.07
N SER A 78 3.52 8.76 13.22
CA SER A 78 2.81 8.74 14.49
C SER A 78 3.60 8.00 15.58
N PRO A 79 3.64 8.54 16.82
CA PRO A 79 4.33 7.90 17.95
C PRO A 79 3.87 6.49 18.26
N ILE A 80 2.64 6.11 17.88
CA ILE A 80 2.14 4.74 18.09
C ILE A 80 2.88 3.70 17.26
N TRP A 81 3.59 4.11 16.23
CA TRP A 81 4.39 3.22 15.39
C TRP A 81 5.86 3.16 15.81
N PHE A 82 6.24 3.90 16.84
CA PHE A 82 7.58 3.83 17.41
C PHE A 82 7.86 2.41 17.96
N PRO A 83 9.06 1.83 17.76
CA PRO A 83 10.28 2.48 17.28
C PRO A 83 10.53 2.37 15.77
N ARG A 84 9.50 2.22 14.97
CA ARG A 84 9.65 2.11 13.51
C ARG A 84 10.22 3.41 12.94
N ALA A 85 11.12 3.30 11.98
CA ALA A 85 11.77 4.42 11.31
C ALA A 85 11.54 4.33 9.81
N TRP A 86 10.47 4.97 9.36
CA TRP A 86 10.10 5.01 7.95
C TRP A 86 10.81 6.13 7.22
N HIS A 87 11.45 5.80 6.10
CA HIS A 87 12.14 6.75 5.25
C HIS A 87 11.40 6.88 3.92
N ARG A 88 10.95 8.10 3.62
CA ARG A 88 10.30 8.40 2.35
C ARG A 88 11.32 8.38 1.24
N GLY A 89 11.08 7.56 0.21
CA GLY A 89 11.89 7.52 -1.01
C GLY A 89 11.51 8.63 -1.98
N THR A 90 12.28 8.75 -3.05
CA THR A 90 11.97 9.66 -4.14
C THR A 90 10.74 9.16 -4.89
N ALA A 91 9.81 10.05 -5.20
CA ALA A 91 8.66 9.72 -6.03
C ALA A 91 9.12 9.51 -7.49
N PHE A 92 8.60 8.46 -8.12
CA PHE A 92 8.81 8.20 -9.53
C PHE A 92 7.55 8.55 -10.31
N ASP A 93 7.67 9.45 -11.27
CA ASP A 93 6.61 9.77 -12.21
C ASP A 93 6.86 8.98 -13.49
N PHE A 94 5.90 8.15 -13.86
CA PHE A 94 5.95 7.39 -15.09
C PHE A 94 5.27 8.14 -16.23
N ALA A 95 5.59 7.75 -17.43
CA ALA A 95 4.86 8.22 -18.61
C ALA A 95 3.37 7.94 -18.43
N MET A 96 2.52 8.77 -19.03
CA MET A 96 1.05 8.64 -19.00
C MET A 96 0.42 8.86 -17.61
N GLY A 97 1.13 9.55 -16.70
CA GLY A 97 0.58 9.97 -15.41
C GLY A 97 0.57 8.91 -14.32
N GLU A 98 1.23 7.79 -14.52
CA GLU A 98 1.46 6.80 -13.47
C GLU A 98 2.49 7.32 -12.47
N ARG A 99 2.30 7.02 -11.18
CA ARG A 99 3.19 7.44 -10.10
C ARG A 99 3.43 6.33 -9.11
N LEU A 100 4.60 6.36 -8.48
CA LEU A 100 4.96 5.45 -7.41
C LEU A 100 5.75 6.20 -6.34
N GLN A 101 5.41 5.95 -5.08
CA GLN A 101 6.18 6.42 -3.92
C GLN A 101 6.29 5.31 -2.90
N ALA A 102 7.46 5.13 -2.31
CA ALA A 102 7.70 4.11 -1.31
C ALA A 102 8.26 4.73 -0.02
N TRP A 103 7.90 4.12 1.10
CA TRP A 103 8.48 4.37 2.42
C TRP A 103 9.10 3.06 2.89
N THR A 104 10.34 3.12 3.35
CA THR A 104 11.11 1.95 3.73
C THR A 104 11.52 2.01 5.20
N ASP A 105 11.40 0.89 5.89
CA ASP A 105 11.88 0.72 7.26
C ASP A 105 12.90 -0.41 7.30
N HIS A 106 14.16 -0.06 7.56
CA HIS A 106 15.28 -0.99 7.63
C HIS A 106 15.49 -1.59 9.03
N SER A 107 14.63 -1.26 9.99
CA SER A 107 14.73 -1.81 11.35
C SER A 107 14.29 -3.26 11.45
N THR A 108 13.63 -3.79 10.44
CA THR A 108 13.22 -5.20 10.33
C THR A 108 14.12 -5.96 9.39
N SER A 109 14.13 -7.30 9.51
CA SER A 109 14.89 -8.19 8.62
C SER A 109 13.97 -9.29 8.05
N PRO A 110 13.68 -9.30 6.76
CA PRO A 110 14.05 -8.29 5.76
C PRO A 110 13.37 -6.94 6.03
N PRO A 111 13.88 -5.83 5.45
CA PRO A 111 13.25 -4.53 5.57
C PRO A 111 11.84 -4.53 5.04
N SER A 112 10.99 -3.67 5.61
CA SER A 112 9.60 -3.49 5.19
C SER A 112 9.47 -2.27 4.29
N GLN A 113 8.52 -2.31 3.36
CA GLN A 113 8.17 -1.13 2.58
C GLN A 113 6.66 -0.96 2.46
N VAL A 114 6.23 0.29 2.43
CA VAL A 114 4.89 0.70 2.05
C VAL A 114 4.99 1.36 0.69
N VAL A 115 4.24 0.89 -0.29
CA VAL A 115 4.26 1.40 -1.66
C VAL A 115 2.90 1.95 -2.01
N LEU A 116 2.84 3.24 -2.34
CA LEU A 116 1.67 3.89 -2.90
C LEU A 116 1.88 4.07 -4.39
N LYS A 117 0.94 3.65 -5.19
CA LYS A 117 1.05 3.76 -6.65
C LYS A 117 -0.26 4.12 -7.31
N VAL A 118 -0.16 4.82 -8.44
CA VAL A 118 -1.25 5.05 -9.38
C VAL A 118 -0.85 4.39 -10.69
N GLN A 119 -1.66 3.46 -11.17
CA GLN A 119 -1.40 2.71 -12.40
C GLN A 119 -2.63 2.73 -13.29
N GLN A 120 -2.40 2.70 -14.61
CA GLN A 120 -3.48 2.39 -15.54
C GLN A 120 -3.86 0.92 -15.43
N ASP A 121 -5.15 0.63 -15.60
CA ASP A 121 -5.60 -0.75 -15.75
C ASP A 121 -5.16 -1.33 -17.11
N ALA A 122 -5.43 -2.62 -17.32
CA ALA A 122 -5.04 -3.31 -18.55
C ALA A 122 -5.68 -2.74 -19.82
N THR A 123 -6.84 -2.06 -19.68
CA THR A 123 -7.53 -1.44 -20.80
C THR A 123 -7.04 -0.03 -21.10
N GLY A 124 -6.31 0.60 -20.19
CA GLY A 124 -5.91 2.00 -20.27
C GLY A 124 -7.05 2.99 -20.02
N ALA A 125 -8.24 2.51 -19.65
CA ALA A 125 -9.41 3.36 -19.46
C ALA A 125 -9.48 4.01 -18.08
N LEU A 126 -8.83 3.40 -17.07
CA LEU A 126 -8.89 3.84 -15.69
C LEU A 126 -7.49 3.96 -15.08
N TYR A 127 -7.32 4.94 -14.18
CA TYR A 127 -6.22 4.98 -13.22
C TYR A 127 -6.71 4.41 -11.90
N ARG A 128 -5.93 3.52 -11.31
CA ARG A 128 -6.23 2.89 -10.03
C ARG A 128 -5.16 3.22 -9.01
N VAL A 129 -5.59 3.66 -7.84
CA VAL A 129 -4.70 3.89 -6.68
C VAL A 129 -4.59 2.58 -5.92
N GLN A 130 -3.37 2.21 -5.51
CA GLN A 130 -3.10 1.00 -4.74
C GLN A 130 -2.05 1.27 -3.68
N LEU A 131 -2.22 0.65 -2.51
CA LEU A 131 -1.30 0.73 -1.38
C LEU A 131 -0.94 -0.67 -0.93
N ASP A 132 0.35 -0.98 -0.91
CA ASP A 132 0.87 -2.28 -0.50
C ASP A 132 1.82 -2.13 0.70
N LEU A 133 1.72 -3.06 1.65
CA LEU A 133 2.73 -3.27 2.70
C LEU A 133 3.34 -4.64 2.47
N GLU A 134 4.65 -4.67 2.23
CA GLU A 134 5.38 -5.87 1.83
C GLU A 134 6.83 -5.83 2.31
N ALA A 135 7.53 -6.96 2.20
CA ALA A 135 8.97 -6.97 2.40
C ALA A 135 9.69 -6.37 1.20
N LEU A 136 10.79 -5.67 1.46
CA LEU A 136 11.70 -5.23 0.42
C LEU A 136 12.35 -6.47 -0.22
N PRO A 137 12.32 -6.62 -1.56
CA PRO A 137 12.94 -7.75 -2.22
C PRO A 137 14.45 -7.78 -2.11
#